data_8b5bd7097b9a7f19e6f817cec5acc767
#
_entry.id   8b5bd7097b9a7f19e6f817cec5acc767
#
_cell.length_a   1.000
_cell.length_b   1.000
_cell.length_c   1.000
_cell.angle_alpha   90.00
_cell.angle_beta   90.00
_cell.angle_gamma   90.00
#
_symmetry.space_group_name_H-M   'P 1'
#
loop_
_entity.id
_entity.type
_entity.pdbx_description
1 polymer ?
#
loop_
_entity_poly.entity_id
_entity_poly.type
_entity_poly.pdbx_seq_one_letter_code
_entity_poly.pdbx_strand_id
1 'polypeptide(L)'
;MAAAHEGFTGRDDLTPCLRSALMRTLTLTTGLLTLLLAACELGPDAVSRIPATAAATGATCAVPADLTPARPYTPPADEVAADVPVAFNMLAVSWSPQACRSGKDYPDARHQCASNQFGLTLHGLWPNGADNRHPRYCAAPGPAIPIATVRKHFCMTPSPSLQQHEWAAHGTCGWDSPEAYFEQAARLWDGLNKPDLEAIPAGRLTAGAIRDAFVAANPGLPREGVFIATTDGWFREARLCYSKDYRPMRCPRGLGAPDRERLKLAPTGPQTAP
;
A
#
# COMPACT_ATOMS: atom_id res chain seq x y z
N MET A 1 21.94 54.22 10.39
CA MET A 1 21.18 54.56 11.60
C MET A 1 20.64 53.23 12.11
N ALA A 2 21.34 52.63 13.04
CA ALA A 2 21.12 52.58 14.52
C ALA A 2 19.89 51.72 14.79
N ALA A 3 20.05 50.46 15.11
CA ALA A 3 20.32 49.85 16.45
C ALA A 3 19.03 49.72 17.31
N ALA A 4 18.68 48.50 17.66
CA ALA A 4 18.45 48.15 19.06
C ALA A 4 18.36 46.60 19.22
N HIS A 5 19.24 46.10 20.08
CA HIS A 5 19.21 44.81 20.72
C HIS A 5 18.14 44.75 21.80
N GLU A 6 17.41 43.66 21.95
CA GLU A 6 16.95 43.23 23.27
C GLU A 6 17.02 41.69 23.35
N GLY A 7 17.80 41.24 24.33
CA GLY A 7 17.94 39.87 24.70
C GLY A 7 16.82 39.41 25.63
N PHE A 8 16.43 38.16 25.48
CA PHE A 8 15.57 37.48 26.45
C PHE A 8 16.24 36.19 26.94
N THR A 9 16.61 36.22 28.22
CA THR A 9 17.14 35.10 28.99
C THR A 9 16.01 34.18 29.38
N GLY A 10 15.99 32.96 28.83
CA GLY A 10 15.08 31.90 29.27
C GLY A 10 15.71 31.05 30.37
N ARG A 11 15.01 30.94 31.48
CA ARG A 11 15.35 30.08 32.62
C ARG A 11 14.95 28.64 32.35
N ASP A 12 15.85 27.77 32.75
CA ASP A 12 15.67 26.33 32.81
C ASP A 12 14.60 25.91 33.79
N ASP A 13 13.54 25.25 33.32
CA ASP A 13 12.62 24.48 34.14
C ASP A 13 13.06 23.01 34.17
N LEU A 14 13.79 22.66 35.21
CA LEU A 14 14.10 21.29 35.56
C LEU A 14 12.92 20.62 36.27
N THR A 15 12.47 19.52 35.75
CA THR A 15 11.39 18.65 36.18
C THR A 15 11.48 18.15 37.63
N PRO A 16 10.34 17.91 38.33
CA PRO A 16 10.23 17.73 39.78
C PRO A 16 10.59 16.37 40.35
N CYS A 17 11.49 15.61 39.72
CA CYS A 17 11.86 14.28 40.21
C CYS A 17 13.10 14.22 41.13
N LEU A 18 13.72 15.36 41.50
CA LEU A 18 14.94 15.43 42.29
C LEU A 18 14.77 16.07 43.68
N ARG A 19 13.56 16.22 44.19
CA ARG A 19 13.31 16.88 45.49
C ARG A 19 12.96 15.94 46.68
N SER A 20 13.04 14.62 46.52
CA SER A 20 12.72 13.70 47.64
C SER A 20 13.90 12.96 48.26
N ALA A 21 15.13 13.29 47.92
CA ALA A 21 16.33 12.56 48.41
C ALA A 21 17.20 13.30 49.39
N LEU A 22 16.79 14.47 49.92
CA LEU A 22 17.71 15.28 50.76
C LEU A 22 17.15 15.72 52.11
N MET A 23 16.37 14.89 52.77
CA MET A 23 16.01 15.21 54.19
C MET A 23 15.65 13.91 54.96
N ARG A 24 16.64 13.08 55.27
CA ARG A 24 16.59 12.13 56.41
C ARG A 24 17.99 11.54 56.65
N THR A 25 18.85 12.32 57.30
CA THR A 25 19.98 11.79 58.05
C THR A 25 19.99 12.53 59.40
N LEU A 26 19.54 11.88 60.40
CA LEU A 26 20.19 11.83 61.75
C LEU A 26 19.28 11.08 62.72
N THR A 27 19.58 9.80 62.93
CA THR A 27 19.52 9.16 64.27
C THR A 27 20.21 7.81 64.16
N LEU A 28 21.36 7.68 64.83
CA LEU A 28 22.04 6.43 65.12
C LEU A 28 21.19 5.58 66.11
N THR A 29 20.99 4.31 65.81
CA THR A 29 21.02 3.22 66.79
C THR A 29 21.27 1.89 66.05
N THR A 30 22.19 1.14 66.60
CA THR A 30 22.71 -0.18 66.24
C THR A 30 21.60 -1.25 66.04
N GLY A 31 21.68 -2.00 64.95
CA GLY A 31 20.84 -3.17 64.73
C GLY A 31 21.07 -3.79 63.36
N LEU A 32 21.78 -4.89 63.40
CA LEU A 32 21.87 -6.02 62.45
C LEU A 32 21.48 -5.82 61.01
N LEU A 33 22.51 -5.85 60.16
CA LEU A 33 22.53 -5.78 58.70
C LEU A 33 21.83 -6.98 58.09
N THR A 34 20.63 -6.81 57.57
CA THR A 34 20.07 -7.69 56.54
C THR A 34 19.84 -6.88 55.30
N LEU A 35 20.74 -7.09 54.31
CA LEU A 35 20.59 -6.57 52.94
C LEU A 35 19.35 -7.22 52.34
N LEU A 36 18.25 -6.47 52.24
CA LEU A 36 17.17 -6.75 51.32
C LEU A 36 17.44 -5.97 50.03
N LEU A 37 18.06 -6.64 49.07
CA LEU A 37 18.07 -6.24 47.67
C LEU A 37 16.62 -6.32 47.17
N ALA A 38 15.93 -5.20 47.16
CA ALA A 38 14.71 -5.08 46.38
C ALA A 38 15.09 -5.03 44.90
N ALA A 39 15.16 -6.23 44.28
CA ALA A 39 15.16 -6.34 42.85
C ALA A 39 13.78 -5.87 42.38
N CYS A 40 13.75 -4.76 41.66
CA CYS A 40 12.62 -4.44 40.80
C CYS A 40 12.57 -5.51 39.70
N GLU A 41 11.87 -6.59 39.93
CA GLU A 41 11.45 -7.50 38.87
C GLU A 41 10.47 -6.74 37.97
N LEU A 42 11.02 -6.21 36.87
CA LEU A 42 10.20 -5.85 35.70
C LEU A 42 9.68 -7.18 35.16
N GLY A 43 8.43 -7.51 35.49
CA GLY A 43 7.75 -8.64 34.91
C GLY A 43 7.67 -8.53 33.38
N PRO A 44 7.79 -9.65 32.64
CA PRO A 44 7.86 -9.67 31.16
C PRO A 44 6.49 -9.48 30.47
N ASP A 45 5.48 -8.92 31.13
CA ASP A 45 4.09 -8.92 30.62
C ASP A 45 3.47 -7.53 30.39
N ALA A 46 4.28 -6.55 30.02
CA ALA A 46 3.76 -5.26 29.53
C ALA A 46 4.12 -5.00 28.06
N VAL A 47 4.13 -6.03 27.22
CA VAL A 47 3.92 -5.82 25.80
C VAL A 47 2.43 -5.53 25.64
N SER A 48 2.11 -4.23 25.67
CA SER A 48 0.79 -3.74 25.29
C SER A 48 0.48 -4.32 23.92
N ARG A 49 -0.38 -5.34 23.90
CA ARG A 49 -0.99 -5.83 22.69
C ARG A 49 -1.82 -4.67 22.16
N ILE A 50 -1.26 -3.92 21.22
CA ILE A 50 -2.05 -3.09 20.32
C ILE A 50 -3.04 -4.09 19.71
N PRO A 51 -4.35 -3.95 19.93
CA PRO A 51 -5.28 -4.80 19.24
C PRO A 51 -5.03 -4.60 17.75
N ALA A 52 -4.77 -5.66 17.01
CA ALA A 52 -4.82 -5.68 15.58
C ALA A 52 -6.27 -5.37 15.18
N THR A 53 -6.60 -4.08 15.16
CA THR A 53 -7.91 -3.60 14.80
C THR A 53 -8.02 -3.64 13.29
N ALA A 54 -9.05 -4.33 12.91
CA ALA A 54 -9.70 -4.34 11.63
C ALA A 54 -8.97 -5.16 10.54
N ALA A 55 -9.24 -6.45 10.57
CA ALA A 55 -9.56 -7.07 9.30
C ALA A 55 -10.48 -6.09 8.54
N ALA A 56 -10.00 -5.53 7.44
CA ALA A 56 -10.85 -4.93 6.44
C ALA A 56 -12.05 -5.87 6.28
N THR A 57 -13.25 -5.32 6.20
CA THR A 57 -14.48 -6.05 5.92
C THR A 57 -14.26 -6.87 4.66
N GLY A 58 -13.59 -8.01 4.82
CA GLY A 58 -13.14 -8.85 3.73
C GLY A 58 -14.29 -9.73 3.31
N ALA A 59 -14.86 -9.48 2.17
CA ALA A 59 -15.45 -10.55 1.42
C ALA A 59 -14.40 -11.68 1.36
N THR A 60 -14.75 -12.86 1.86
CA THR A 60 -13.87 -14.02 1.80
C THR A 60 -13.68 -14.38 0.34
N CYS A 61 -12.49 -14.15 -0.19
CA CYS A 61 -12.17 -14.53 -1.56
C CYS A 61 -12.20 -16.05 -1.70
N ALA A 62 -13.06 -16.54 -2.58
CA ALA A 62 -13.10 -17.94 -2.97
C ALA A 62 -12.43 -18.09 -4.35
N VAL A 63 -11.41 -18.91 -4.43
CA VAL A 63 -10.75 -19.23 -5.70
C VAL A 63 -11.65 -20.18 -6.50
N PRO A 64 -12.20 -19.77 -7.67
CA PRO A 64 -13.08 -20.63 -8.47
C PRO A 64 -12.40 -21.93 -8.88
N ALA A 65 -13.17 -23.03 -8.88
CA ALA A 65 -12.65 -24.33 -9.26
C ALA A 65 -12.33 -24.41 -10.77
N ASP A 66 -13.12 -23.70 -11.57
CA ASP A 66 -13.11 -23.68 -13.03
C ASP A 66 -12.18 -22.62 -13.65
N LEU A 67 -11.24 -22.05 -12.87
CA LEU A 67 -10.27 -21.13 -13.41
C LEU A 67 -9.43 -21.76 -14.48
N THR A 68 -9.31 -21.06 -15.61
CA THR A 68 -8.43 -21.43 -16.73
C THR A 68 -7.40 -20.32 -16.97
N PRO A 69 -6.17 -20.65 -17.39
CA PRO A 69 -5.20 -19.64 -17.80
C PRO A 69 -5.74 -18.83 -18.99
N ALA A 70 -5.46 -17.55 -18.99
CA ALA A 70 -5.73 -16.74 -20.17
C ALA A 70 -4.72 -17.06 -21.29
N ARG A 71 -5.12 -16.79 -22.53
CA ARG A 71 -4.21 -16.93 -23.67
C ARG A 71 -3.10 -15.90 -23.61
N PRO A 72 -1.88 -16.22 -24.02
CA PRO A 72 -0.82 -15.23 -24.20
C PRO A 72 -1.31 -14.06 -25.07
N TYR A 73 -0.93 -12.87 -24.68
CA TYR A 73 -1.28 -11.66 -25.40
C TYR A 73 -0.12 -11.26 -26.31
N THR A 74 -0.40 -10.98 -27.56
CA THR A 74 0.56 -10.42 -28.52
C THR A 74 0.23 -8.93 -28.68
N PRO A 75 1.07 -8.01 -28.17
CA PRO A 75 0.82 -6.59 -28.28
C PRO A 75 1.05 -6.09 -29.71
N PRO A 76 0.43 -4.95 -30.09
CA PRO A 76 0.83 -4.18 -31.25
C PRO A 76 2.31 -3.79 -31.16
N ALA A 77 3.00 -3.75 -32.28
CA ALA A 77 4.44 -3.49 -32.31
C ALA A 77 4.82 -2.10 -31.75
N ASP A 78 3.94 -1.12 -31.89
CA ASP A 78 4.10 0.23 -31.39
C ASP A 78 3.91 0.37 -29.88
N GLU A 79 3.36 -0.66 -29.23
CA GLU A 79 3.28 -0.74 -27.75
C GLU A 79 4.53 -1.36 -27.11
N VAL A 80 5.40 -1.99 -27.90
CA VAL A 80 6.62 -2.63 -27.41
C VAL A 80 7.68 -1.57 -27.08
N ALA A 81 8.20 -1.57 -25.89
CA ALA A 81 9.23 -0.66 -25.40
C ALA A 81 10.25 -1.37 -24.51
N ALA A 82 10.90 -2.40 -25.08
CA ALA A 82 11.84 -3.26 -24.37
C ALA A 82 13.19 -2.58 -24.07
N ASP A 83 13.51 -1.51 -24.79
CA ASP A 83 14.75 -0.76 -24.69
C ASP A 83 14.78 0.29 -23.56
N VAL A 84 13.67 0.49 -22.86
CA VAL A 84 13.56 1.50 -21.82
C VAL A 84 14.11 0.97 -20.48
N PRO A 85 15.14 1.60 -19.90
CA PRO A 85 15.67 1.17 -18.61
C PRO A 85 14.68 1.39 -17.47
N VAL A 86 14.60 0.43 -16.54
CA VAL A 86 13.82 0.58 -15.31
C VAL A 86 14.52 1.58 -14.37
N ALA A 87 13.80 2.63 -13.98
CA ALA A 87 14.26 3.63 -13.01
C ALA A 87 13.60 3.45 -11.63
N PHE A 88 12.34 3.05 -11.59
CA PHE A 88 11.57 2.82 -10.37
C PHE A 88 10.38 1.88 -10.67
N ASN A 89 9.65 1.48 -9.63
CA ASN A 89 8.48 0.62 -9.77
C ASN A 89 7.23 1.32 -9.21
N MET A 90 6.06 0.99 -9.75
CA MET A 90 4.76 1.37 -9.20
C MET A 90 3.94 0.13 -8.87
N LEU A 91 3.44 0.03 -7.65
CA LEU A 91 2.41 -0.93 -7.28
C LEU A 91 1.05 -0.27 -7.52
N ALA A 92 0.32 -0.72 -8.51
CA ALA A 92 -0.99 -0.19 -8.87
C ALA A 92 -2.09 -0.97 -8.13
N VAL A 93 -2.83 -0.28 -7.27
CA VAL A 93 -3.88 -0.83 -6.41
C VAL A 93 -5.22 -0.25 -6.84
N SER A 94 -6.01 -1.05 -7.54
CA SER A 94 -7.30 -0.63 -8.10
C SER A 94 -8.43 -0.73 -7.10
N TRP A 95 -9.41 0.15 -7.23
CA TRP A 95 -10.71 0.02 -6.58
C TRP A 95 -11.61 -0.88 -7.43
N SER A 96 -11.77 -2.12 -7.00
CA SER A 96 -12.49 -3.15 -7.76
C SER A 96 -13.93 -2.75 -8.16
N PRO A 97 -14.74 -2.13 -7.27
CA PRO A 97 -16.09 -1.69 -7.67
C PRO A 97 -16.09 -0.69 -8.84
N GLN A 98 -15.07 0.16 -8.94
CA GLN A 98 -14.96 1.07 -10.08
C GLN A 98 -14.54 0.35 -11.36
N ALA A 99 -13.66 -0.66 -11.25
CA ALA A 99 -13.32 -1.50 -12.40
C ALA A 99 -14.55 -2.24 -12.93
N CYS A 100 -15.38 -2.79 -12.04
CA CYS A 100 -16.63 -3.44 -12.41
C CYS A 100 -17.66 -2.47 -13.03
N ARG A 101 -17.77 -1.26 -12.46
CA ARG A 101 -18.68 -0.22 -12.94
C ARG A 101 -18.32 0.30 -14.33
N SER A 102 -17.05 0.33 -14.69
CA SER A 102 -16.61 0.90 -15.98
C SER A 102 -16.95 0.03 -17.19
N GLY A 103 -17.62 -1.11 -16.99
CA GLY A 103 -18.16 -1.94 -18.07
C GLY A 103 -17.09 -2.53 -19.01
N LYS A 104 -15.84 -2.65 -18.54
CA LYS A 104 -14.84 -3.35 -19.33
C LYS A 104 -15.15 -4.84 -19.28
N ASP A 105 -15.63 -5.36 -20.38
CA ASP A 105 -15.87 -6.79 -20.59
C ASP A 105 -14.53 -7.55 -20.66
N TYR A 106 -13.92 -7.73 -19.50
CA TYR A 106 -12.88 -8.75 -19.40
C TYR A 106 -13.55 -10.11 -19.49
N PRO A 107 -13.02 -11.07 -20.25
CA PRO A 107 -13.63 -12.39 -20.42
C PRO A 107 -13.97 -13.10 -19.10
N ASP A 108 -13.27 -12.75 -18.03
CA ASP A 108 -13.38 -13.32 -16.70
C ASP A 108 -13.81 -12.31 -15.61
N ALA A 109 -14.36 -11.16 -16.01
CA ALA A 109 -14.87 -10.13 -15.09
C ALA A 109 -15.89 -10.67 -14.09
N ARG A 110 -16.63 -11.74 -14.44
CA ARG A 110 -17.56 -12.41 -13.53
C ARG A 110 -16.94 -12.84 -12.21
N HIS A 111 -15.66 -13.25 -12.21
CA HIS A 111 -14.97 -13.68 -10.99
C HIS A 111 -14.74 -12.53 -10.04
N GLN A 112 -14.42 -11.37 -10.55
CA GLN A 112 -14.20 -10.17 -9.74
C GLN A 112 -15.50 -9.48 -9.37
N CYS A 113 -16.44 -9.37 -10.32
CA CYS A 113 -17.57 -8.46 -10.20
C CYS A 113 -18.87 -9.12 -9.73
N ALA A 114 -19.13 -10.38 -10.12
CA ALA A 114 -20.39 -11.06 -9.80
C ALA A 114 -20.28 -12.04 -8.64
N SER A 115 -19.14 -12.75 -8.52
CA SER A 115 -18.94 -13.82 -7.53
C SER A 115 -18.25 -13.37 -6.25
N ASN A 116 -17.43 -12.31 -6.33
CA ASN A 116 -16.62 -11.83 -5.21
C ASN A 116 -16.83 -10.32 -5.01
N GLN A 117 -16.92 -9.91 -3.74
CA GLN A 117 -17.06 -8.52 -3.34
C GLN A 117 -15.69 -7.99 -2.93
N PHE A 118 -14.90 -7.54 -3.89
CA PHE A 118 -13.58 -6.99 -3.64
C PHE A 118 -13.67 -5.48 -3.44
N GLY A 119 -12.92 -4.96 -2.46
CA GLY A 119 -12.59 -3.54 -2.33
C GLY A 119 -11.35 -3.20 -3.15
N LEU A 120 -10.20 -3.03 -2.49
CA LEU A 120 -8.92 -2.87 -3.16
C LEU A 120 -8.42 -4.22 -3.69
N THR A 121 -7.94 -4.22 -4.94
CA THR A 121 -7.28 -5.36 -5.59
C THR A 121 -5.98 -4.90 -6.23
N LEU A 122 -5.03 -5.80 -6.43
CA LEU A 122 -3.82 -5.47 -7.16
C LEU A 122 -4.11 -5.45 -8.66
N HIS A 123 -3.82 -4.33 -9.31
CA HIS A 123 -3.76 -4.24 -10.76
C HIS A 123 -2.45 -4.87 -11.25
N GLY A 124 -1.32 -4.34 -10.81
CA GLY A 124 -0.01 -4.89 -11.16
C GLY A 124 1.16 -4.20 -10.48
N LEU A 125 2.35 -4.71 -10.74
CA LEU A 125 3.63 -4.12 -10.38
C LEU A 125 4.34 -3.67 -11.66
N TRP A 126 4.48 -2.37 -11.83
CA TRP A 126 4.91 -1.77 -13.10
C TRP A 126 6.32 -1.21 -13.01
N PRO A 127 7.28 -1.76 -13.73
CA PRO A 127 8.54 -1.09 -13.99
C PRO A 127 8.31 0.22 -14.75
N ASN A 128 9.01 1.28 -14.36
CA ASN A 128 8.87 2.60 -14.95
C ASN A 128 10.23 3.16 -15.34
N GLY A 129 10.27 3.85 -16.47
CA GLY A 129 11.45 4.62 -16.90
C GLY A 129 11.59 5.95 -16.14
N ALA A 130 12.72 6.60 -16.30
CA ALA A 130 13.00 7.90 -15.67
C ALA A 130 12.17 9.05 -16.26
N ASP A 131 11.76 8.91 -17.50
CA ASP A 131 10.97 9.88 -18.28
C ASP A 131 9.52 9.39 -18.50
N ASN A 132 8.85 9.86 -19.54
CA ASN A 132 7.48 9.43 -19.88
C ASN A 132 7.41 8.11 -20.64
N ARG A 133 8.56 7.50 -20.97
CA ARG A 133 8.62 6.15 -21.56
C ARG A 133 8.73 5.12 -20.45
N HIS A 134 8.05 4.01 -20.64
CA HIS A 134 8.06 2.89 -19.69
C HIS A 134 8.43 1.61 -20.41
N PRO A 135 9.23 0.72 -19.79
CA PRO A 135 9.46 -0.58 -20.37
C PRO A 135 8.12 -1.34 -20.45
N ARG A 136 7.83 -1.91 -21.60
CA ARG A 136 6.62 -2.71 -21.84
C ARG A 136 6.90 -3.82 -22.84
N TYR A 137 6.28 -4.97 -22.58
CA TYR A 137 6.33 -6.13 -23.47
C TYR A 137 7.75 -6.54 -23.86
N CYS A 138 8.63 -6.63 -22.87
CA CYS A 138 10.06 -6.86 -23.10
C CYS A 138 10.39 -8.28 -23.62
N ALA A 139 9.46 -9.23 -23.46
CA ALA A 139 9.51 -10.56 -24.10
C ALA A 139 8.13 -10.86 -24.72
N ALA A 140 7.85 -10.25 -25.87
CA ALA A 140 6.57 -10.41 -26.55
C ALA A 140 6.66 -11.48 -27.68
N PRO A 141 5.66 -12.40 -27.81
CA PRO A 141 4.59 -12.64 -26.84
C PRO A 141 5.15 -13.26 -25.55
N GLY A 142 4.69 -12.76 -24.40
CA GLY A 142 5.07 -13.37 -23.11
C GLY A 142 4.51 -14.80 -22.99
N PRO A 143 5.17 -15.70 -22.25
CA PRO A 143 4.67 -17.05 -22.03
C PRO A 143 3.34 -17.03 -21.27
N ALA A 144 2.53 -18.11 -21.45
CA ALA A 144 1.33 -18.29 -20.65
C ALA A 144 1.69 -18.49 -19.18
N ILE A 145 0.90 -17.89 -18.27
CA ILE A 145 1.05 -18.11 -16.83
C ILE A 145 0.53 -19.52 -16.49
N PRO A 146 1.30 -20.33 -15.75
CA PRO A 146 0.82 -21.62 -15.25
C PRO A 146 -0.43 -21.45 -14.37
N ILE A 147 -1.39 -22.37 -14.50
CA ILE A 147 -2.65 -22.30 -13.73
C ILE A 147 -2.41 -22.27 -12.20
N ALA A 148 -1.38 -22.93 -11.73
CA ALA A 148 -1.01 -22.92 -10.31
C ALA A 148 -0.69 -21.50 -9.82
N THR A 149 0.07 -20.73 -10.61
CA THR A 149 0.40 -19.31 -10.34
C THR A 149 -0.85 -18.45 -10.39
N VAL A 150 -1.71 -18.63 -11.41
CA VAL A 150 -3.00 -17.91 -11.51
C VAL A 150 -3.83 -18.13 -10.26
N ARG A 151 -3.99 -19.38 -9.82
CA ARG A 151 -4.78 -19.72 -8.63
C ARG A 151 -4.18 -19.16 -7.34
N LYS A 152 -2.87 -19.25 -7.18
CA LYS A 152 -2.14 -18.73 -6.02
C LYS A 152 -2.38 -17.24 -5.79
N HIS A 153 -2.41 -16.46 -6.86
CA HIS A 153 -2.51 -15.01 -6.82
C HIS A 153 -3.90 -14.46 -7.15
N PHE A 154 -4.89 -15.35 -7.30
CA PHE A 154 -6.24 -14.97 -7.69
C PHE A 154 -6.88 -13.94 -6.75
N CYS A 155 -6.76 -14.14 -5.44
CA CYS A 155 -7.39 -13.23 -4.46
C CYS A 155 -6.75 -11.83 -4.43
N MET A 156 -5.52 -11.72 -4.88
CA MET A 156 -4.84 -10.44 -5.05
C MET A 156 -5.27 -9.76 -6.36
N THR A 157 -5.30 -10.53 -7.46
CA THR A 157 -5.66 -10.08 -8.82
C THR A 157 -6.71 -11.04 -9.38
N PRO A 158 -8.02 -10.80 -9.14
CA PRO A 158 -9.10 -11.79 -9.39
C PRO A 158 -9.53 -11.89 -10.86
N SER A 159 -8.58 -11.88 -11.77
CA SER A 159 -8.78 -12.01 -13.22
C SER A 159 -7.57 -12.68 -13.87
N PRO A 160 -7.70 -13.93 -14.37
CA PRO A 160 -6.66 -14.59 -15.16
C PRO A 160 -6.20 -13.77 -16.36
N SER A 161 -7.13 -13.10 -17.04
CA SER A 161 -6.81 -12.25 -18.20
C SER A 161 -5.97 -11.05 -17.79
N LEU A 162 -6.29 -10.41 -16.66
CA LEU A 162 -5.49 -9.31 -16.14
C LEU A 162 -4.11 -9.80 -15.69
N GLN A 163 -4.03 -10.93 -14.99
CA GLN A 163 -2.74 -11.50 -14.60
C GLN A 163 -1.86 -11.75 -15.84
N GLN A 164 -2.42 -12.34 -16.92
CA GLN A 164 -1.68 -12.57 -18.16
C GLN A 164 -1.24 -11.26 -18.82
N HIS A 165 -2.10 -10.24 -18.82
CA HIS A 165 -1.75 -8.92 -19.34
C HIS A 165 -0.59 -8.28 -18.55
N GLU A 166 -0.70 -8.28 -17.21
CA GLU A 166 0.30 -7.68 -16.34
C GLU A 166 1.66 -8.37 -16.44
N TRP A 167 1.66 -9.71 -16.54
CA TRP A 167 2.88 -10.44 -16.82
C TRP A 167 3.48 -10.05 -18.18
N ALA A 168 2.68 -10.08 -19.25
CA ALA A 168 3.17 -9.77 -20.59
C ALA A 168 3.67 -8.33 -20.73
N ALA A 169 2.89 -7.36 -20.19
CA ALA A 169 3.17 -5.94 -20.35
C ALA A 169 4.28 -5.44 -19.41
N HIS A 170 4.38 -5.97 -18.22
CA HIS A 170 5.22 -5.42 -17.17
C HIS A 170 6.19 -6.46 -16.57
N GLY A 171 5.72 -7.66 -16.29
CA GLY A 171 6.53 -8.70 -15.66
C GLY A 171 7.74 -9.09 -16.48
N THR A 172 7.57 -9.23 -17.80
CA THR A 172 8.65 -9.58 -18.74
C THR A 172 9.79 -8.55 -18.79
N CYS A 173 9.58 -7.37 -18.21
CA CYS A 173 10.57 -6.28 -18.19
C CYS A 173 11.45 -6.26 -16.93
N GLY A 174 11.28 -7.18 -16.00
CA GLY A 174 12.07 -7.17 -14.77
C GLY A 174 12.20 -8.52 -14.08
N TRP A 175 11.53 -9.57 -14.60
CA TRP A 175 11.54 -10.90 -13.99
C TRP A 175 11.64 -12.00 -15.04
N ASP A 176 12.32 -13.08 -14.67
CA ASP A 176 12.59 -14.20 -15.58
C ASP A 176 11.40 -15.16 -15.72
N SER A 177 10.42 -15.08 -14.82
CA SER A 177 9.23 -15.95 -14.88
C SER A 177 7.99 -15.26 -14.29
N PRO A 178 6.77 -15.71 -14.68
CA PRO A 178 5.53 -15.24 -14.08
C PRO A 178 5.50 -15.42 -12.56
N GLU A 179 6.01 -16.56 -12.07
CA GLU A 179 6.10 -16.86 -10.64
C GLU A 179 6.91 -15.81 -9.91
N ALA A 180 8.11 -15.48 -10.40
CA ALA A 180 8.99 -14.49 -9.79
C ALA A 180 8.36 -13.10 -9.77
N TYR A 181 7.66 -12.72 -10.84
CA TYR A 181 6.92 -11.46 -10.92
C TYR A 181 5.80 -11.39 -9.88
N PHE A 182 4.91 -12.38 -9.86
CA PHE A 182 3.77 -12.39 -8.93
C PHE A 182 4.20 -12.57 -7.48
N GLU A 183 5.26 -13.30 -7.20
CA GLU A 183 5.85 -13.40 -5.87
C GLU A 183 6.35 -12.03 -5.38
N GLN A 184 7.01 -11.25 -6.24
CA GLN A 184 7.45 -9.90 -5.88
C GLN A 184 6.26 -8.96 -5.68
N ALA A 185 5.27 -9.01 -6.56
CA ALA A 185 4.05 -8.23 -6.43
C ALA A 185 3.29 -8.58 -5.14
N ALA A 186 3.19 -9.88 -4.82
CA ALA A 186 2.56 -10.37 -3.59
C ALA A 186 3.29 -9.89 -2.33
N ARG A 187 4.63 -9.92 -2.30
CA ARG A 187 5.38 -9.36 -1.15
C ARG A 187 5.04 -7.91 -0.86
N LEU A 188 4.92 -7.08 -1.89
CA LEU A 188 4.53 -5.67 -1.72
C LEU A 188 3.05 -5.53 -1.34
N TRP A 189 2.19 -6.33 -1.92
CA TRP A 189 0.76 -6.36 -1.64
C TRP A 189 0.45 -6.80 -0.20
N ASP A 190 1.09 -7.86 0.26
CA ASP A 190 0.90 -8.40 1.61
C ASP A 190 1.47 -7.46 2.68
N GLY A 191 2.59 -6.80 2.37
CA GLY A 191 3.18 -5.78 3.23
C GLY A 191 2.41 -4.45 3.29
N LEU A 192 1.44 -4.24 2.37
CA LEU A 192 0.63 -3.04 2.34
C LEU A 192 -0.63 -3.22 3.21
N ASN A 193 -0.80 -2.38 4.23
CA ASN A 193 -2.08 -2.26 4.94
C ASN A 193 -3.06 -1.47 4.06
N LYS A 194 -4.17 -2.11 3.66
CA LYS A 194 -5.19 -1.52 2.80
C LYS A 194 -6.14 -0.68 3.65
N PRO A 195 -6.21 0.65 3.42
CA PRO A 195 -7.15 1.48 4.18
C PRO A 195 -8.60 1.16 3.81
N ASP A 196 -9.50 1.29 4.78
CA ASP A 196 -10.94 1.27 4.53
C ASP A 196 -11.36 2.62 3.92
N LEU A 197 -11.53 2.65 2.60
CA LEU A 197 -11.90 3.86 1.88
C LEU A 197 -13.39 4.19 2.03
N GLU A 198 -14.24 3.22 2.35
CA GLU A 198 -15.68 3.43 2.58
C GLU A 198 -15.94 4.09 3.94
N ALA A 199 -15.00 4.00 4.87
CA ALA A 199 -15.04 4.74 6.13
C ALA A 199 -14.85 6.26 5.96
N ILE A 200 -14.35 6.72 4.81
CA ILE A 200 -14.21 8.16 4.52
C ILE A 200 -15.61 8.72 4.17
N PRO A 201 -16.16 9.67 4.94
CA PRO A 201 -17.47 10.25 4.62
C PRO A 201 -17.49 10.83 3.22
N ALA A 202 -18.56 10.56 2.45
CA ALA A 202 -18.68 10.98 1.04
C ALA A 202 -18.43 12.48 0.84
N GLY A 203 -18.89 13.33 1.78
CA GLY A 203 -18.66 14.77 1.74
C GLY A 203 -17.21 15.20 1.97
N ARG A 204 -16.34 14.29 2.43
CA ARG A 204 -14.91 14.50 2.67
C ARG A 204 -14.01 13.70 1.73
N LEU A 205 -14.58 12.90 0.85
CA LEU A 205 -13.81 12.05 -0.06
C LEU A 205 -13.13 12.93 -1.11
N THR A 206 -11.85 13.08 -0.99
CA THR A 206 -10.98 13.80 -1.94
C THR A 206 -9.75 12.94 -2.25
N ALA A 207 -9.03 13.27 -3.32
CA ALA A 207 -7.77 12.61 -3.63
C ALA A 207 -6.76 12.71 -2.49
N GLY A 208 -6.72 13.88 -1.79
CA GLY A 208 -5.91 14.06 -0.58
C GLY A 208 -6.32 13.14 0.55
N ALA A 209 -7.63 13.02 0.84
CA ALA A 209 -8.13 12.15 1.91
C ALA A 209 -7.80 10.67 1.66
N ILE A 210 -7.90 10.20 0.42
CA ILE A 210 -7.48 8.83 0.06
C ILE A 210 -5.98 8.66 0.26
N ARG A 211 -5.17 9.62 -0.19
CA ARG A 211 -3.70 9.62 -0.01
C ARG A 211 -3.33 9.55 1.46
N ASP A 212 -3.97 10.37 2.28
CA ASP A 212 -3.75 10.42 3.74
C ASP A 212 -4.16 9.10 4.41
N ALA A 213 -5.23 8.44 3.95
CA ALA A 213 -5.65 7.13 4.45
C ALA A 213 -4.59 6.04 4.17
N PHE A 214 -3.99 6.02 2.96
CA PHE A 214 -2.89 5.10 2.65
C PHE A 214 -1.67 5.36 3.55
N VAL A 215 -1.31 6.61 3.77
CA VAL A 215 -0.15 6.98 4.62
C VAL A 215 -0.40 6.63 6.08
N ALA A 216 -1.60 6.90 6.59
CA ALA A 216 -1.97 6.58 7.96
C ALA A 216 -1.94 5.07 8.23
N ALA A 217 -2.36 4.25 7.26
CA ALA A 217 -2.34 2.80 7.36
C ALA A 217 -0.92 2.22 7.20
N ASN A 218 0.02 2.95 6.61
CA ASN A 218 1.34 2.44 6.23
C ASN A 218 2.47 3.38 6.71
N PRO A 219 2.90 3.28 7.98
CA PRO A 219 4.04 4.05 8.49
C PRO A 219 5.29 3.83 7.63
N GLY A 220 5.92 4.92 7.18
CA GLY A 220 7.09 4.86 6.27
C GLY A 220 6.76 5.01 4.78
N LEU A 221 5.48 5.00 4.40
CA LEU A 221 5.06 5.38 3.06
C LEU A 221 5.03 6.92 2.97
N PRO A 222 5.90 7.56 2.16
CA PRO A 222 5.85 9.00 2.00
C PRO A 222 4.56 9.41 1.30
N ARG A 223 3.95 10.51 1.72
CA ARG A 223 2.70 11.02 1.12
C ARG A 223 2.84 11.26 -0.37
N GLU A 224 3.99 11.76 -0.78
CA GLU A 224 4.35 12.00 -2.17
C GLU A 224 4.64 10.69 -2.95
N GLY A 225 4.64 9.56 -2.28
CA GLY A 225 4.75 8.22 -2.87
C GLY A 225 3.40 7.62 -3.28
N VAL A 226 2.29 8.33 -3.04
CA VAL A 226 0.93 7.86 -3.35
C VAL A 226 0.33 8.70 -4.47
N PHE A 227 0.35 8.17 -5.68
CA PHE A 227 -0.29 8.77 -6.87
C PHE A 227 -1.78 8.32 -6.91
N ILE A 228 -2.71 9.25 -7.10
CA ILE A 228 -4.14 8.95 -7.22
C ILE A 228 -4.58 9.12 -8.67
N ALA A 229 -5.08 8.03 -9.25
CA ALA A 229 -5.68 8.03 -10.58
C ALA A 229 -7.21 8.03 -10.48
N THR A 230 -7.84 8.84 -11.33
CA THR A 230 -9.29 9.04 -11.38
C THR A 230 -9.83 8.83 -12.79
N THR A 231 -11.13 8.60 -12.89
CA THR A 231 -11.87 8.58 -14.15
C THR A 231 -13.23 9.22 -13.93
N ASP A 232 -13.53 10.30 -14.62
CA ASP A 232 -14.80 11.03 -14.56
C ASP A 232 -15.23 11.40 -13.13
N GLY A 233 -14.25 11.80 -12.30
CA GLY A 233 -14.47 12.15 -10.89
C GLY A 233 -14.65 10.95 -9.96
N TRP A 234 -14.39 9.73 -10.44
CA TRP A 234 -14.39 8.52 -9.60
C TRP A 234 -12.97 8.11 -9.26
N PHE A 235 -12.77 7.67 -8.02
CA PHE A 235 -11.51 7.03 -7.63
C PHE A 235 -11.35 5.71 -8.41
N ARG A 236 -10.25 5.59 -9.16
CA ARG A 236 -9.94 4.40 -9.94
C ARG A 236 -8.90 3.52 -9.25
N GLU A 237 -7.75 4.11 -8.92
CA GLU A 237 -6.65 3.36 -8.31
C GLU A 237 -5.66 4.29 -7.59
N ALA A 238 -4.97 3.77 -6.60
CA ALA A 238 -3.77 4.34 -6.04
C ALA A 238 -2.54 3.63 -6.62
N ARG A 239 -1.50 4.41 -7.00
CA ARG A 239 -0.22 3.86 -7.44
C ARG A 239 0.85 4.26 -6.45
N LEU A 240 1.47 3.26 -5.85
CA LEU A 240 2.48 3.45 -4.82
C LEU A 240 3.86 3.32 -5.45
N CYS A 241 4.70 4.35 -5.27
CA CYS A 241 6.01 4.41 -5.90
C CYS A 241 7.09 3.78 -5.02
N TYR A 242 7.88 2.91 -5.63
CA TYR A 242 8.99 2.20 -5.01
C TYR A 242 10.28 2.36 -5.81
N SER A 243 11.42 2.42 -5.13
CA SER A 243 12.72 2.32 -5.77
C SER A 243 12.90 0.97 -6.48
N LYS A 244 14.01 0.79 -7.19
CA LYS A 244 14.37 -0.53 -7.76
C LYS A 244 14.55 -1.61 -6.69
N ASP A 245 14.91 -1.22 -5.48
CA ASP A 245 15.05 -2.11 -4.31
C ASP A 245 13.75 -2.23 -3.50
N TYR A 246 12.62 -1.82 -4.08
CA TYR A 246 11.28 -1.90 -3.49
C TYR A 246 11.10 -1.14 -2.18
N ARG A 247 11.87 -0.06 -1.97
CA ARG A 247 11.66 0.87 -0.85
C ARG A 247 10.65 1.94 -1.24
N PRO A 248 9.67 2.28 -0.39
CA PRO A 248 8.76 3.38 -0.66
C PRO A 248 9.53 4.66 -0.98
N MET A 249 9.09 5.39 -2.00
CA MET A 249 9.73 6.64 -2.41
C MET A 249 8.71 7.64 -2.94
N ARG A 250 9.11 8.91 -3.04
CA ARG A 250 8.33 9.94 -3.72
C ARG A 250 8.11 9.54 -5.19
N CYS A 251 6.90 9.75 -5.69
CA CYS A 251 6.60 9.52 -7.11
C CYS A 251 7.29 10.58 -7.99
N PRO A 252 8.13 10.18 -8.94
CA PRO A 252 8.89 11.13 -9.76
C PRO A 252 8.03 12.04 -10.64
N ARG A 253 6.81 11.62 -10.96
CA ARG A 253 5.90 12.31 -11.90
C ARG A 253 4.69 12.94 -11.23
N GLY A 254 4.82 13.33 -9.97
CA GLY A 254 3.75 13.99 -9.22
C GLY A 254 2.76 13.02 -8.62
N LEU A 255 1.60 13.53 -8.23
CA LEU A 255 0.65 12.85 -7.35
C LEU A 255 -0.66 12.45 -8.04
N GLY A 256 -0.79 12.71 -9.34
CA GLY A 256 -2.05 12.51 -10.07
C GLY A 256 -3.08 13.57 -9.67
N ALA A 257 -4.26 13.13 -9.28
CA ALA A 257 -5.35 14.02 -8.88
C ALA A 257 -4.93 14.99 -7.76
N PRO A 258 -5.23 16.30 -7.87
CA PRO A 258 -4.94 17.29 -6.83
C PRO A 258 -5.65 16.97 -5.51
N ASP A 259 -5.03 17.28 -4.37
CA ASP A 259 -5.56 16.94 -3.04
C ASP A 259 -7.01 17.37 -2.80
N ARG A 260 -7.38 18.54 -3.31
CA ARG A 260 -8.74 19.09 -3.15
C ARG A 260 -9.77 18.53 -4.14
N GLU A 261 -9.35 17.72 -5.10
CA GLU A 261 -10.27 17.11 -6.06
C GLU A 261 -11.24 16.19 -5.32
N ARG A 262 -12.54 16.54 -5.40
CA ARG A 262 -13.61 15.71 -4.84
C ARG A 262 -13.81 14.50 -5.71
N LEU A 263 -13.90 13.35 -5.07
CA LEU A 263 -14.05 12.07 -5.75
C LEU A 263 -15.34 11.39 -5.33
N LYS A 264 -15.76 10.48 -6.19
CA LYS A 264 -16.81 9.49 -5.90
C LYS A 264 -16.13 8.14 -5.69
N LEU A 265 -16.67 7.33 -4.79
CA LEU A 265 -16.27 5.95 -4.57
C LEU A 265 -17.42 5.04 -5.01
N ALA A 266 -17.16 4.12 -5.91
CA ALA A 266 -18.16 3.11 -6.28
C ALA A 266 -18.35 2.18 -5.05
N PRO A 267 -19.59 1.89 -4.63
CA PRO A 267 -19.81 1.06 -3.46
C PRO A 267 -19.38 -0.38 -3.68
N THR A 268 -18.91 -1.04 -2.63
CA THR A 268 -18.75 -2.50 -2.61
C THR A 268 -20.12 -3.18 -2.60
N GLY A 269 -20.14 -4.46 -2.93
CA GLY A 269 -21.37 -5.25 -2.99
C GLY A 269 -21.70 -5.71 -4.41
N PRO A 270 -22.77 -6.53 -4.57
CA PRO A 270 -23.16 -7.05 -5.87
C PRO A 270 -23.41 -5.89 -6.83
N GLN A 271 -22.60 -5.81 -7.87
CA GLN A 271 -22.86 -4.87 -8.96
C GLN A 271 -23.96 -5.48 -9.80
N THR A 272 -25.18 -4.93 -9.73
CA THR A 272 -26.17 -5.23 -10.76
C THR A 272 -25.59 -4.71 -12.06
N ALA A 273 -25.37 -5.62 -13.02
CA ALA A 273 -25.02 -5.20 -14.37
C ALA A 273 -26.02 -4.15 -14.85
N PRO A 274 -25.56 -3.08 -15.53
CA PRO A 274 -26.43 -2.09 -16.10
C PRO A 274 -27.37 -2.65 -17.16
#